data_95da970dbadcb634c27c02a254ab826c
#
_entry.id   95da970dbadcb634c27c02a254ab826c
#
_cell.length_a   1.000
_cell.length_b   1.000
_cell.length_c   1.000
_cell.angle_alpha   90.00
_cell.angle_beta   90.00
_cell.angle_gamma   90.00
#
_symmetry.space_group_name_H-M   'P 1'
#
loop_
_entity.id
_entity.type
_entity.pdbx_description
1 polymer ?
#
loop_
_entity_poly.entity_id
_entity_poly.type
_entity_poly.pdbx_seq_one_letter_code
_entity_poly.pdbx_strand_id
1 'polypeptide(L)'
;MIIGRCVGDARIEEITFISTKMPEIGQYVILEYDDKKILGMIEDLIRFNPALDEELLSEEEVESIQKFEKKYVIKGKIKILGDLENLRLPKVPPKPGTIVRIAEKSELEKIFGKSEKSINIGKLLTNEDVEVYLDVNKMISRHLAILSITGAGKSNTVSVIVEELSKLGVTSLIFDMHSEYVDANFSKKKIIPTKINPLFLHFREAARMMNIEEGAYIQEMFFRKAWESVKEKLRDMKIKLDINTFFDSLLRELEILSKKEKNSEESIYKVISKVENFREKFKDIFDLSYDDVSNLIERGKINILDLGFVDEEVADIFVSHTLRKVLEERKRFKNSGVGLSFPVFIIIEEAHILIPKDFDTFTKYWASRIAREGRKFGVGLCLVSQRPKSLDSNTLSQANNMIILKLVEPNDQKYVQAASEMLTDELLIRLSSLNIGEAVVIGPMIRIPAIVKIKEFEGKISGKDIDFIEESKKIENKEIDLI
;
A
#
# COMPACT_ATOMS: atom_id res chain seq x y z
N MET A 1 -14.48 20.48 -26.98
CA MET A 1 -15.45 21.58 -26.72
C MET A 1 -14.72 22.78 -26.12
N ILE A 2 -14.88 23.97 -26.71
CA ILE A 2 -14.30 25.23 -26.15
C ILE A 2 -15.12 25.62 -24.92
N ILE A 3 -14.42 25.94 -23.82
CA ILE A 3 -15.02 26.35 -22.55
C ILE A 3 -14.72 27.81 -22.20
N GLY A 4 -13.62 28.36 -22.67
CA GLY A 4 -13.28 29.77 -22.32
C GLY A 4 -12.01 30.25 -22.98
N ARG A 5 -11.47 31.35 -22.42
CA ARG A 5 -10.23 32.00 -22.85
C ARG A 5 -9.40 32.45 -21.68
N CYS A 6 -8.08 32.39 -21.82
CA CYS A 6 -7.14 32.94 -20.86
C CYS A 6 -7.32 34.45 -20.69
N VAL A 7 -7.21 34.95 -19.47
CA VAL A 7 -7.32 36.36 -19.13
C VAL A 7 -6.29 36.74 -18.05
N GLY A 8 -5.99 38.05 -18.00
CA GLY A 8 -5.04 38.60 -17.01
C GLY A 8 -3.61 38.15 -17.24
N ASP A 9 -2.82 38.17 -16.16
CA ASP A 9 -1.43 37.75 -16.18
C ASP A 9 -1.33 36.23 -16.28
N ALA A 10 -0.63 35.75 -17.29
CA ALA A 10 -0.37 34.34 -17.48
C ALA A 10 1.04 33.97 -16.97
N ARG A 11 1.13 32.89 -16.18
CA ARG A 11 2.39 32.31 -15.75
C ARG A 11 2.63 30.99 -16.49
N ILE A 12 3.85 30.46 -16.42
CA ILE A 12 4.20 29.19 -17.06
C ILE A 12 3.46 28.00 -16.38
N GLU A 13 3.23 28.11 -15.09
CA GLU A 13 2.68 27.02 -14.27
C GLU A 13 1.17 27.18 -14.01
N GLU A 14 0.67 28.42 -13.97
CA GLU A 14 -0.72 28.73 -13.62
C GLU A 14 -1.27 29.83 -14.52
N ILE A 15 -2.51 29.66 -14.95
CA ILE A 15 -3.25 30.65 -15.74
C ILE A 15 -4.67 30.81 -15.24
N THR A 16 -5.16 32.05 -15.36
CA THR A 16 -6.57 32.39 -15.14
C THR A 16 -7.32 32.34 -16.46
N PHE A 17 -8.53 31.79 -16.46
CA PHE A 17 -9.43 31.84 -17.60
C PHE A 17 -10.83 32.29 -17.19
N ILE A 18 -11.57 32.77 -18.15
CA ILE A 18 -12.99 33.07 -18.01
C ILE A 18 -13.80 32.15 -18.91
N SER A 19 -14.98 31.75 -18.42
CA SER A 19 -15.90 30.87 -19.11
C SER A 19 -17.35 31.36 -18.96
N THR A 20 -18.15 31.07 -19.95
CA THR A 20 -19.61 31.14 -19.90
C THR A 20 -20.28 29.80 -19.70
N LYS A 21 -19.50 28.69 -19.77
CA LYS A 21 -19.92 27.32 -19.50
C LYS A 21 -19.38 26.90 -18.16
N MET A 22 -20.04 25.99 -17.46
CA MET A 22 -19.63 25.47 -16.18
C MET A 22 -18.79 24.21 -16.38
N PRO A 23 -17.44 24.30 -16.36
CA PRO A 23 -16.59 23.13 -16.33
C PRO A 23 -16.53 22.57 -14.89
N GLU A 24 -15.88 21.42 -14.73
CA GLU A 24 -15.68 20.79 -13.42
C GLU A 24 -14.24 20.97 -12.93
N ILE A 25 -14.05 21.13 -11.63
CA ILE A 25 -12.71 21.10 -11.03
C ILE A 25 -12.11 19.72 -11.19
N GLY A 26 -10.81 19.65 -11.55
CA GLY A 26 -10.11 18.40 -11.88
C GLY A 26 -10.24 17.99 -13.35
N GLN A 27 -11.04 18.69 -14.14
CA GLN A 27 -11.19 18.44 -15.56
C GLN A 27 -9.94 18.85 -16.33
N TYR A 28 -9.51 18.00 -17.28
CA TYR A 28 -8.36 18.28 -18.12
C TYR A 28 -8.72 19.16 -19.30
N VAL A 29 -7.87 20.12 -19.59
CA VAL A 29 -8.05 21.09 -20.67
C VAL A 29 -6.81 21.18 -21.54
N ILE A 30 -7.03 21.63 -22.78
CA ILE A 30 -5.95 21.88 -23.74
C ILE A 30 -5.95 23.36 -24.09
N LEU A 31 -4.75 23.94 -24.08
CA LEU A 31 -4.44 25.25 -24.61
C LEU A 31 -3.55 25.07 -25.84
N GLU A 32 -3.90 25.74 -26.93
CA GLU A 32 -3.14 25.67 -28.17
C GLU A 32 -2.48 27.04 -28.44
N TYR A 33 -1.16 27.08 -28.37
CA TYR A 33 -0.35 28.25 -28.70
C TYR A 33 1.08 27.81 -29.05
N ASP A 34 1.75 28.64 -29.85
CA ASP A 34 3.12 28.40 -30.35
C ASP A 34 3.28 26.99 -30.97
N ASP A 35 2.30 26.57 -31.79
CA ASP A 35 2.21 25.27 -32.47
C ASP A 35 2.26 24.05 -31.52
N LYS A 36 1.95 24.24 -30.26
CA LYS A 36 1.91 23.18 -29.24
C LYS A 36 0.53 23.06 -28.60
N LYS A 37 0.24 21.82 -28.22
CA LYS A 37 -0.91 21.49 -27.37
C LYS A 37 -0.42 21.34 -25.94
N ILE A 38 -0.83 22.26 -25.09
CA ILE A 38 -0.45 22.27 -23.68
C ILE A 38 -1.63 21.74 -22.87
N LEU A 39 -1.34 20.71 -22.06
CA LEU A 39 -2.29 20.11 -21.13
C LEU A 39 -2.30 20.92 -19.85
N GLY A 40 -3.49 21.20 -19.36
CA GLY A 40 -3.72 21.76 -18.04
C GLY A 40 -4.83 21.02 -17.31
N MET A 41 -4.97 21.30 -16.03
CA MET A 41 -6.06 20.80 -15.18
C MET A 41 -6.70 22.00 -14.47
N ILE A 42 -8.03 22.01 -14.43
CA ILE A 42 -8.78 23.05 -13.71
C ILE A 42 -8.64 22.78 -12.20
N GLU A 43 -8.02 23.70 -11.47
CA GLU A 43 -7.81 23.59 -10.03
C GLU A 43 -8.89 24.28 -9.21
N ASP A 44 -9.35 25.46 -9.70
CA ASP A 44 -10.32 26.29 -8.98
C ASP A 44 -11.32 26.92 -9.92
N LEU A 45 -12.53 27.14 -9.43
CA LEU A 45 -13.63 27.78 -10.16
C LEU A 45 -14.43 28.69 -9.24
N ILE A 46 -14.54 29.93 -9.63
CA ILE A 46 -15.35 30.96 -8.95
C ILE A 46 -16.45 31.42 -9.90
N ARG A 47 -17.69 31.32 -9.46
CA ARG A 47 -18.83 31.92 -10.17
C ARG A 47 -19.11 33.26 -9.57
N PHE A 48 -19.06 34.30 -10.36
CA PHE A 48 -19.38 35.65 -9.91
C PHE A 48 -20.23 36.38 -10.92
N ASN A 49 -20.96 37.38 -10.43
CA ASN A 49 -21.66 38.34 -11.26
C ASN A 49 -20.96 39.70 -11.07
N PRO A 50 -20.41 40.31 -12.14
CA PRO A 50 -19.71 41.59 -12.02
C PRO A 50 -20.56 42.74 -11.44
N ALA A 51 -21.90 42.63 -11.50
CA ALA A 51 -22.82 43.63 -10.96
C ALA A 51 -23.19 43.43 -9.49
N LEU A 52 -22.78 42.25 -8.89
CA LEU A 52 -23.04 41.93 -7.49
C LEU A 52 -21.70 41.90 -6.75
N ASP A 53 -21.27 43.03 -6.24
CA ASP A 53 -20.04 43.15 -5.44
C ASP A 53 -20.39 43.05 -3.94
N GLU A 54 -19.72 42.20 -3.19
CA GLU A 54 -20.09 41.77 -1.82
C GLU A 54 -20.15 42.94 -0.82
N GLU A 55 -19.47 44.05 -1.08
CA GLU A 55 -19.26 45.06 -0.04
C GLU A 55 -20.39 46.11 0.11
N LEU A 56 -21.40 46.19 -0.76
CA LEU A 56 -22.31 47.34 -0.81
C LEU A 56 -23.80 47.06 -1.12
N LEU A 57 -24.28 45.81 -1.16
CA LEU A 57 -25.64 45.52 -1.63
C LEU A 57 -26.56 45.03 -0.50
N SER A 58 -27.75 45.64 -0.41
CA SER A 58 -28.88 45.13 0.37
C SER A 58 -29.52 43.93 -0.34
N GLU A 59 -30.27 43.09 0.39
CA GLU A 59 -30.95 41.92 -0.16
C GLU A 59 -31.92 42.29 -1.29
N GLU A 60 -32.62 43.45 -1.17
CA GLU A 60 -33.53 43.99 -2.19
C GLU A 60 -32.79 44.40 -3.47
N GLU A 61 -31.60 44.97 -3.35
CA GLU A 61 -30.75 45.35 -4.49
C GLU A 61 -30.22 44.10 -5.22
N VAL A 62 -29.81 43.06 -4.48
CA VAL A 62 -29.40 41.78 -5.07
C VAL A 62 -30.55 41.16 -5.87
N GLU A 63 -31.79 41.14 -5.32
CA GLU A 63 -32.96 40.62 -6.06
C GLU A 63 -33.28 41.43 -7.32
N SER A 64 -33.16 42.74 -7.26
CA SER A 64 -33.42 43.61 -8.40
C SER A 64 -32.41 43.40 -9.52
N ILE A 65 -31.10 43.30 -9.20
CA ILE A 65 -30.03 43.03 -10.16
C ILE A 65 -30.21 41.65 -10.79
N GLN A 66 -30.56 40.60 -10.00
CA GLN A 66 -30.81 39.26 -10.52
C GLN A 66 -31.98 39.18 -11.52
N LYS A 67 -32.98 40.05 -11.38
CA LYS A 67 -34.10 40.12 -12.34
C LYS A 67 -33.69 40.66 -13.70
N PHE A 68 -32.72 41.58 -13.73
CA PHE A 68 -32.28 42.27 -14.96
C PHE A 68 -31.03 41.62 -15.60
N GLU A 69 -30.12 41.05 -14.81
CA GLU A 69 -28.84 40.56 -15.26
C GLU A 69 -28.61 39.09 -14.90
N LYS A 70 -28.98 38.19 -15.85
CA LYS A 70 -28.80 36.73 -15.70
C LYS A 70 -27.41 36.22 -16.10
N LYS A 71 -26.43 37.10 -16.35
CA LYS A 71 -25.12 36.68 -16.85
C LYS A 71 -24.15 36.42 -15.71
N TYR A 72 -23.88 35.15 -15.46
CA TYR A 72 -22.75 34.74 -14.63
C TYR A 72 -21.49 34.64 -15.46
N VAL A 73 -20.38 35.06 -14.88
CA VAL A 73 -19.04 34.80 -15.38
C VAL A 73 -18.39 33.78 -14.47
N ILE A 74 -17.75 32.81 -15.05
CA ILE A 74 -16.96 31.81 -14.32
C ILE A 74 -15.50 32.19 -14.53
N LYS A 75 -14.81 32.45 -13.43
CA LYS A 75 -13.36 32.64 -13.38
C LYS A 75 -12.76 31.38 -12.83
N GLY A 76 -11.77 30.79 -13.51
CA GLY A 76 -11.10 29.60 -13.04
C GLY A 76 -9.60 29.71 -13.16
N LYS A 77 -8.92 28.86 -12.41
CA LYS A 77 -7.49 28.65 -12.45
C LYS A 77 -7.17 27.31 -13.12
N ILE A 78 -6.19 27.31 -13.99
CA ILE A 78 -5.68 26.12 -14.67
C ILE A 78 -4.21 25.96 -14.27
N LYS A 79 -3.88 24.83 -13.72
CA LYS A 79 -2.49 24.38 -13.55
C LYS A 79 -2.00 23.78 -14.85
N ILE A 80 -0.86 24.24 -15.32
CA ILE A 80 -0.21 23.69 -16.50
C ILE A 80 0.56 22.41 -16.11
N LEU A 81 0.25 21.33 -16.82
CA LEU A 81 0.87 20.02 -16.59
C LEU A 81 2.01 19.73 -17.58
N GLY A 82 2.02 20.44 -18.73
CA GLY A 82 3.05 20.34 -19.73
C GLY A 82 2.52 20.16 -21.16
N ASP A 83 3.41 20.00 -22.13
CA ASP A 83 3.03 19.67 -23.50
C ASP A 83 2.46 18.23 -23.58
N LEU A 84 1.53 18.01 -24.50
CA LEU A 84 0.81 16.75 -24.62
C LEU A 84 1.73 15.54 -25.01
N GLU A 85 2.87 15.80 -25.62
CA GLU A 85 3.78 14.75 -26.09
C GLU A 85 4.74 14.27 -24.99
N ASN A 86 5.39 15.22 -24.32
CA ASN A 86 6.49 14.94 -23.41
C ASN A 86 6.22 15.34 -21.95
N LEU A 87 5.11 16.03 -21.68
CA LEU A 87 4.74 16.59 -20.38
C LEU A 87 5.82 17.55 -19.83
N ARG A 88 6.52 18.26 -20.71
CA ARG A 88 7.47 19.31 -20.32
C ARG A 88 6.72 20.64 -20.20
N LEU A 89 7.00 21.38 -19.14
CA LEU A 89 6.45 22.71 -18.98
C LEU A 89 6.84 23.59 -20.17
N PRO A 90 5.92 24.42 -20.70
CA PRO A 90 6.23 25.36 -21.77
C PRO A 90 7.26 26.37 -21.28
N LYS A 91 8.08 26.90 -22.20
CA LYS A 91 9.08 27.93 -21.87
C LYS A 91 8.50 29.35 -21.88
N VAL A 92 7.34 29.51 -22.47
CA VAL A 92 6.65 30.81 -22.65
C VAL A 92 5.20 30.63 -22.17
N PRO A 93 4.64 31.57 -21.40
CA PRO A 93 3.25 31.52 -21.00
C PRO A 93 2.30 31.78 -22.20
N PRO A 94 1.05 31.29 -22.15
CA PRO A 94 0.08 31.57 -23.19
C PRO A 94 -0.27 33.04 -23.25
N LYS A 95 -0.60 33.57 -24.44
CA LYS A 95 -1.06 34.94 -24.60
C LYS A 95 -2.49 35.08 -24.01
N PRO A 96 -2.81 36.22 -23.41
CA PRO A 96 -4.21 36.55 -23.10
C PRO A 96 -5.10 36.36 -24.35
N GLY A 97 -6.28 35.78 -24.16
CA GLY A 97 -7.18 35.39 -25.25
C GLY A 97 -6.96 33.97 -25.82
N THR A 98 -5.91 33.27 -25.42
CA THR A 98 -5.72 31.88 -25.83
C THR A 98 -6.94 31.02 -25.46
N ILE A 99 -7.40 30.20 -26.42
CA ILE A 99 -8.57 29.35 -26.26
C ILE A 99 -8.28 28.22 -25.26
N VAL A 100 -9.23 28.02 -24.36
CA VAL A 100 -9.26 26.88 -23.44
C VAL A 100 -10.37 25.92 -23.90
N ARG A 101 -10.02 24.69 -24.18
CA ARG A 101 -10.98 23.63 -24.52
C ARG A 101 -10.79 22.39 -23.64
N ILE A 102 -11.86 21.62 -23.47
CA ILE A 102 -11.77 20.32 -22.78
C ILE A 102 -10.87 19.40 -23.60
N ALA A 103 -10.02 18.63 -22.91
CA ALA A 103 -9.20 17.61 -23.52
C ALA A 103 -10.08 16.48 -24.10
N GLU A 104 -9.76 16.02 -25.28
CA GLU A 104 -10.47 14.92 -25.94
C GLU A 104 -10.00 13.56 -25.38
N LYS A 105 -10.84 12.54 -25.47
CA LYS A 105 -10.51 11.18 -25.07
C LYS A 105 -9.19 10.69 -25.66
N SER A 106 -8.99 10.87 -26.97
CA SER A 106 -7.76 10.49 -27.68
C SER A 106 -6.49 11.18 -27.18
N GLU A 107 -6.61 12.40 -26.62
CA GLU A 107 -5.53 13.15 -26.04
C GLU A 107 -5.19 12.63 -24.65
N LEU A 108 -6.20 12.31 -23.84
CA LEU A 108 -6.02 11.73 -22.50
C LEU A 108 -5.52 10.27 -22.55
N GLU A 109 -5.94 9.49 -23.55
CA GLU A 109 -5.45 8.14 -23.77
C GLU A 109 -3.93 8.08 -24.06
N LYS A 110 -3.35 9.13 -24.64
CA LYS A 110 -1.89 9.23 -24.79
C LYS A 110 -1.14 9.31 -23.46
N ILE A 111 -1.82 9.77 -22.41
CA ILE A 111 -1.24 10.01 -21.09
C ILE A 111 -1.56 8.86 -20.14
N PHE A 112 -2.83 8.44 -20.10
CA PHE A 112 -3.34 7.45 -19.16
C PHE A 112 -3.51 6.06 -19.75
N GLY A 113 -3.45 5.94 -21.08
CA GLY A 113 -3.79 4.74 -21.82
C GLY A 113 -2.78 3.59 -21.64
N LYS A 114 -3.16 2.46 -22.23
CA LYS A 114 -2.45 1.18 -22.12
C LYS A 114 -1.03 1.22 -22.71
N SER A 115 -0.09 0.64 -21.99
CA SER A 115 1.23 0.25 -22.49
C SER A 115 1.47 -1.25 -22.28
N GLU A 116 2.52 -1.81 -22.89
CA GLU A 116 2.83 -3.25 -22.78
C GLU A 116 3.03 -3.73 -21.32
N LYS A 117 3.51 -2.83 -20.44
CA LYS A 117 3.87 -3.15 -19.04
C LYS A 117 2.99 -2.36 -18.06
N SER A 118 1.72 -2.26 -18.36
CA SER A 118 0.77 -1.53 -17.52
C SER A 118 -0.46 -2.36 -17.16
N ILE A 119 -1.07 -2.01 -16.04
CA ILE A 119 -2.31 -2.60 -15.54
C ILE A 119 -3.42 -1.56 -15.50
N ASN A 120 -4.63 -1.96 -15.84
CA ASN A 120 -5.83 -1.13 -15.73
C ASN A 120 -6.34 -1.14 -14.28
N ILE A 121 -6.51 0.05 -13.68
CA ILE A 121 -7.05 0.19 -12.32
C ILE A 121 -8.44 0.79 -12.28
N GLY A 122 -8.96 1.32 -13.40
CA GLY A 122 -10.25 1.98 -13.44
C GLY A 122 -10.30 3.07 -14.50
N LYS A 123 -11.05 4.12 -14.24
CA LYS A 123 -11.33 5.22 -15.18
C LYS A 123 -11.07 6.56 -14.53
N LEU A 124 -10.78 7.58 -15.35
CA LEU A 124 -10.71 8.97 -14.85
C LEU A 124 -12.07 9.39 -14.29
N LEU A 125 -12.07 10.01 -13.12
CA LEU A 125 -13.32 10.47 -12.50
C LEU A 125 -13.99 11.58 -13.33
N THR A 126 -13.22 12.45 -13.96
CA THR A 126 -13.72 13.57 -14.77
C THR A 126 -14.00 13.21 -16.23
N ASN A 127 -13.67 11.99 -16.65
CA ASN A 127 -13.94 11.47 -17.99
C ASN A 127 -14.00 9.94 -17.96
N GLU A 128 -15.19 9.39 -17.72
CA GLU A 128 -15.42 7.94 -17.55
C GLU A 128 -15.14 7.10 -18.81
N ASP A 129 -14.96 7.75 -19.96
CA ASP A 129 -14.58 7.07 -21.20
C ASP A 129 -13.07 6.77 -21.30
N VAL A 130 -12.27 7.32 -20.37
CA VAL A 130 -10.81 7.19 -20.35
C VAL A 130 -10.38 6.21 -19.27
N GLU A 131 -9.86 5.08 -19.69
CA GLU A 131 -9.25 4.10 -18.79
C GLU A 131 -7.88 4.57 -18.29
N VAL A 132 -7.58 4.27 -17.03
CA VAL A 132 -6.31 4.62 -16.39
C VAL A 132 -5.44 3.39 -16.19
N TYR A 133 -4.24 3.46 -16.73
CA TYR A 133 -3.25 2.40 -16.65
C TYR A 133 -2.02 2.84 -15.86
N LEU A 134 -1.51 1.96 -14.99
CA LEU A 134 -0.30 2.18 -14.20
C LEU A 134 0.87 1.37 -14.75
N ASP A 135 2.05 1.98 -14.84
CA ASP A 135 3.30 1.32 -15.19
C ASP A 135 3.72 0.38 -14.05
N VAL A 136 3.69 -0.93 -14.31
CA VAL A 136 3.99 -1.99 -13.33
C VAL A 136 5.43 -1.90 -12.82
N ASN A 137 6.39 -1.65 -13.70
CA ASN A 137 7.79 -1.60 -13.30
C ASN A 137 8.07 -0.42 -12.37
N LYS A 138 7.50 0.74 -12.67
CA LYS A 138 7.64 1.93 -11.82
C LYS A 138 6.87 1.77 -10.51
N MET A 139 5.67 1.17 -10.54
CA MET A 139 4.88 0.87 -9.37
C MET A 139 5.64 -0.02 -8.38
N ILE A 140 6.15 -1.16 -8.84
CA ILE A 140 6.83 -2.14 -8.00
C ILE A 140 8.21 -1.65 -7.56
N SER A 141 9.01 -1.11 -8.50
CA SER A 141 10.40 -0.71 -8.19
C SER A 141 10.52 0.53 -7.31
N ARG A 142 9.47 1.36 -7.24
CA ARG A 142 9.43 2.59 -6.44
C ARG A 142 8.51 2.49 -5.23
N HIS A 143 8.03 1.27 -4.97
CA HIS A 143 7.11 0.95 -3.89
C HIS A 143 5.78 1.70 -4.00
N LEU A 144 4.76 1.18 -3.36
CA LEU A 144 3.40 1.70 -3.38
C LEU A 144 2.89 1.88 -1.95
N ALA A 145 2.12 2.94 -1.71
CA ALA A 145 1.28 3.06 -0.53
C ALA A 145 -0.20 3.16 -0.96
N ILE A 146 -1.07 2.40 -0.32
CA ILE A 146 -2.53 2.47 -0.48
C ILE A 146 -3.10 2.94 0.84
N LEU A 147 -3.61 4.16 0.86
CA LEU A 147 -4.01 4.84 2.09
C LEU A 147 -5.48 5.23 2.04
N SER A 148 -6.21 5.00 3.14
CA SER A 148 -7.64 5.32 3.20
C SER A 148 -8.17 5.34 4.63
N ILE A 149 -9.42 5.79 4.82
CA ILE A 149 -10.23 5.41 5.99
C ILE A 149 -10.85 4.02 5.77
N THR A 150 -11.39 3.43 6.83
CA THR A 150 -12.15 2.18 6.77
C THR A 150 -13.36 2.31 5.82
N GLY A 151 -13.63 1.27 5.04
CA GLY A 151 -14.77 1.24 4.10
C GLY A 151 -14.61 2.06 2.82
N ALA A 152 -13.47 2.70 2.57
CA ALA A 152 -13.26 3.51 1.36
C ALA A 152 -12.96 2.69 0.09
N GLY A 153 -12.80 1.37 0.17
CA GLY A 153 -12.51 0.49 -0.98
C GLY A 153 -11.06 0.01 -1.09
N LYS A 154 -10.31 0.03 0.04
CA LYS A 154 -8.91 -0.40 0.12
C LYS A 154 -8.71 -1.84 -0.38
N SER A 155 -9.44 -2.81 0.17
CA SER A 155 -9.33 -4.24 -0.18
C SER A 155 -9.70 -4.52 -1.65
N ASN A 156 -10.70 -3.79 -2.17
CA ASN A 156 -11.01 -3.83 -3.60
C ASN A 156 -9.83 -3.33 -4.46
N THR A 157 -9.20 -2.22 -4.07
CA THR A 157 -8.06 -1.65 -4.78
C THR A 157 -6.87 -2.61 -4.82
N VAL A 158 -6.54 -3.24 -3.68
CA VAL A 158 -5.50 -4.28 -3.61
C VAL A 158 -5.85 -5.45 -4.51
N SER A 159 -7.09 -5.97 -4.43
CA SER A 159 -7.56 -7.11 -5.22
C SER A 159 -7.48 -6.85 -6.73
N VAL A 160 -7.88 -5.66 -7.17
CA VAL A 160 -7.75 -5.23 -8.58
C VAL A 160 -6.29 -5.25 -9.02
N ILE A 161 -5.40 -4.67 -8.23
CA ILE A 161 -3.97 -4.58 -8.58
C ILE A 161 -3.35 -5.98 -8.66
N VAL A 162 -3.53 -6.82 -7.66
CA VAL A 162 -2.86 -8.14 -7.64
C VAL A 162 -3.44 -9.08 -8.70
N GLU A 163 -4.74 -8.99 -9.00
CA GLU A 163 -5.36 -9.75 -10.08
C GLU A 163 -4.80 -9.34 -11.45
N GLU A 164 -4.72 -8.04 -11.73
CA GLU A 164 -4.12 -7.54 -12.97
C GLU A 164 -2.64 -7.91 -13.09
N LEU A 165 -1.88 -7.83 -11.99
CA LEU A 165 -0.49 -8.26 -11.95
C LEU A 165 -0.34 -9.76 -12.23
N SER A 166 -1.23 -10.59 -11.70
CA SER A 166 -1.21 -12.04 -11.92
C SER A 166 -1.44 -12.42 -13.38
N LYS A 167 -2.29 -11.65 -14.11
CA LYS A 167 -2.50 -11.80 -15.56
C LYS A 167 -1.22 -11.57 -16.35
N LEU A 168 -0.36 -10.66 -15.88
CA LEU A 168 0.97 -10.39 -16.46
C LEU A 168 2.05 -11.37 -15.97
N GLY A 169 1.72 -12.34 -15.11
CA GLY A 169 2.67 -13.31 -14.56
C GLY A 169 3.57 -12.73 -13.45
N VAL A 170 3.21 -11.61 -12.86
CA VAL A 170 3.91 -11.04 -11.71
C VAL A 170 3.53 -11.81 -10.45
N THR A 171 4.53 -12.12 -9.61
CA THR A 171 4.32 -12.80 -8.33
C THR A 171 4.00 -11.77 -7.25
N SER A 172 2.87 -11.93 -6.59
CA SER A 172 2.48 -11.12 -5.42
C SER A 172 2.48 -11.97 -4.15
N LEU A 173 2.83 -11.35 -3.01
CA LEU A 173 2.74 -11.95 -1.68
C LEU A 173 1.96 -11.00 -0.78
N ILE A 174 0.81 -11.43 -0.28
CA ILE A 174 -0.08 -10.66 0.60
C ILE A 174 0.06 -11.20 2.02
N PHE A 175 0.35 -10.31 2.96
CA PHE A 175 0.18 -10.55 4.39
C PHE A 175 -1.21 -10.07 4.77
N ASP A 176 -2.12 -11.02 4.94
CA ASP A 176 -3.56 -10.78 5.14
C ASP A 176 -3.88 -10.77 6.64
N MET A 177 -3.97 -9.57 7.22
CA MET A 177 -4.17 -9.39 8.66
C MET A 177 -5.60 -9.66 9.14
N HIS A 178 -6.57 -9.72 8.21
CA HIS A 178 -8.00 -9.85 8.53
C HIS A 178 -8.71 -10.96 7.77
N SER A 179 -7.95 -11.87 7.11
CA SER A 179 -8.50 -12.97 6.29
C SER A 179 -9.43 -12.49 5.17
N GLU A 180 -9.20 -11.28 4.63
CA GLU A 180 -10.05 -10.71 3.59
C GLU A 180 -9.81 -11.33 2.20
N TYR A 181 -8.59 -11.79 1.94
CA TYR A 181 -8.17 -12.29 0.62
C TYR A 181 -8.15 -13.80 0.50
N VAL A 182 -8.18 -14.51 1.63
CA VAL A 182 -8.11 -15.99 1.66
C VAL A 182 -9.23 -16.61 0.84
N ASP A 183 -10.47 -16.13 1.03
CA ASP A 183 -11.65 -16.61 0.32
C ASP A 183 -11.90 -15.90 -1.01
N ALA A 184 -11.10 -14.88 -1.34
CA ALA A 184 -11.27 -14.14 -2.59
C ALA A 184 -11.08 -15.05 -3.82
N ASN A 185 -11.94 -14.89 -4.82
CA ASN A 185 -11.91 -15.69 -6.06
C ASN A 185 -10.89 -15.14 -7.06
N PHE A 186 -9.61 -15.13 -6.68
CA PHE A 186 -8.52 -14.79 -7.58
C PHE A 186 -8.29 -15.88 -8.63
N SER A 187 -7.89 -15.48 -9.84
CA SER A 187 -7.64 -16.40 -10.96
C SER A 187 -6.46 -17.35 -10.70
N LYS A 188 -5.45 -16.90 -9.97
CA LYS A 188 -4.21 -17.65 -9.66
C LYS A 188 -3.82 -17.46 -8.21
N LYS A 189 -4.50 -18.15 -7.30
CA LYS A 189 -4.30 -18.04 -5.85
C LYS A 189 -3.46 -19.18 -5.29
N LYS A 190 -2.63 -18.90 -4.27
CA LYS A 190 -1.94 -19.84 -3.43
C LYS A 190 -2.02 -19.39 -1.97
N ILE A 191 -2.57 -20.21 -1.11
CA ILE A 191 -2.54 -19.99 0.34
C ILE A 191 -1.26 -20.60 0.90
N ILE A 192 -0.49 -19.82 1.64
CA ILE A 192 0.70 -20.25 2.36
C ILE A 192 0.31 -20.48 3.82
N PRO A 193 0.55 -21.66 4.38
CA PRO A 193 0.24 -21.96 5.78
C PRO A 193 1.02 -21.07 6.74
N THR A 194 0.35 -20.63 7.81
CA THR A 194 0.96 -19.81 8.88
C THR A 194 1.73 -20.73 9.85
N LYS A 195 2.77 -21.35 9.32
CA LYS A 195 3.68 -22.26 10.05
C LYS A 195 5.12 -21.89 9.76
N ILE A 196 5.97 -21.95 10.79
CA ILE A 196 7.42 -21.73 10.67
C ILE A 196 8.16 -23.00 11.07
N ASN A 197 9.07 -23.42 10.22
CA ASN A 197 10.03 -24.45 10.62
C ASN A 197 11.22 -23.76 11.33
N PRO A 198 11.43 -24.02 12.63
CA PRO A 198 12.47 -23.36 13.42
C PRO A 198 13.90 -23.63 12.89
N LEU A 199 14.11 -24.66 12.09
CA LEU A 199 15.41 -24.95 11.47
C LEU A 199 15.84 -23.85 10.48
N PHE A 200 14.89 -23.08 9.92
CA PHE A 200 15.16 -21.95 9.01
C PHE A 200 15.28 -20.61 9.73
N LEU A 201 14.94 -20.52 11.02
CA LEU A 201 15.13 -19.32 11.80
C LEU A 201 16.61 -19.06 12.09
N HIS A 202 17.00 -17.79 12.02
CA HIS A 202 18.29 -17.39 12.54
C HIS A 202 18.24 -17.30 14.08
N PHE A 203 19.34 -17.61 14.78
CA PHE A 203 19.33 -17.61 16.24
C PHE A 203 18.91 -16.26 16.85
N ARG A 204 19.23 -15.12 16.21
CA ARG A 204 18.81 -13.80 16.66
C ARG A 204 17.31 -13.58 16.56
N GLU A 205 16.67 -14.09 15.51
CA GLU A 205 15.20 -14.06 15.41
C GLU A 205 14.60 -14.84 16.56
N ALA A 206 15.05 -16.09 16.75
CA ALA A 206 14.59 -16.92 17.84
C ALA A 206 14.88 -16.32 19.22
N ALA A 207 16.07 -15.75 19.45
CA ALA A 207 16.43 -15.08 20.70
C ALA A 207 15.49 -13.93 21.05
N ARG A 208 15.20 -13.09 20.06
CA ARG A 208 14.26 -11.97 20.24
C ARG A 208 12.84 -12.47 20.50
N MET A 209 12.37 -13.48 19.74
CA MET A 209 11.08 -14.12 19.99
C MET A 209 10.95 -14.65 21.42
N MET A 210 12.03 -15.06 22.03
CA MET A 210 12.10 -15.53 23.43
C MET A 210 12.40 -14.40 24.43
N ASN A 211 12.31 -13.14 24.02
CA ASN A 211 12.61 -11.99 24.86
C ASN A 211 14.00 -12.03 25.52
N ILE A 212 14.99 -12.55 24.80
CA ILE A 212 16.40 -12.44 25.19
C ILE A 212 16.86 -11.05 24.75
N GLU A 213 17.05 -10.14 25.71
CA GLU A 213 17.34 -8.72 25.48
C GLU A 213 18.67 -8.52 24.74
N GLU A 214 18.73 -7.53 23.86
CA GLU A 214 19.98 -7.07 23.27
C GLU A 214 20.88 -6.52 24.39
N GLY A 215 22.08 -7.09 24.55
CA GLY A 215 23.01 -6.77 25.64
C GLY A 215 23.06 -7.80 26.76
N ALA A 216 22.15 -8.75 26.82
CA ALA A 216 22.27 -9.92 27.71
C ALA A 216 23.26 -10.96 27.12
N TYR A 217 24.52 -10.54 26.91
CA TYR A 217 25.54 -11.29 26.17
C TYR A 217 25.71 -12.75 26.64
N ILE A 218 25.60 -13.01 27.92
CA ILE A 218 25.74 -14.36 28.48
C ILE A 218 24.55 -15.21 28.08
N GLN A 219 23.31 -14.70 28.19
CA GLN A 219 22.09 -15.40 27.79
C GLN A 219 22.09 -15.69 26.28
N GLU A 220 22.42 -14.65 25.46
CA GLU A 220 22.50 -14.80 24.00
C GLU A 220 23.56 -15.82 23.59
N MET A 221 24.71 -15.83 24.23
CA MET A 221 25.80 -16.78 23.94
C MET A 221 25.37 -18.24 24.19
N PHE A 222 24.76 -18.53 25.34
CA PHE A 222 24.33 -19.88 25.66
C PHE A 222 23.13 -20.32 24.84
N PHE A 223 22.19 -19.43 24.62
CA PHE A 223 21.08 -19.72 23.71
C PHE A 223 21.58 -20.04 22.30
N ARG A 224 22.49 -19.24 21.76
CA ARG A 224 23.09 -19.49 20.44
C ARG A 224 23.76 -20.86 20.36
N LYS A 225 24.59 -21.21 21.38
CA LYS A 225 25.26 -22.51 21.42
C LYS A 225 24.25 -23.66 21.40
N ALA A 226 23.20 -23.60 22.21
CA ALA A 226 22.15 -24.60 22.25
C ALA A 226 21.36 -24.69 20.95
N TRP A 227 20.95 -23.52 20.42
CA TRP A 227 20.16 -23.41 19.20
C TRP A 227 20.87 -24.02 17.98
N GLU A 228 22.12 -23.64 17.74
CA GLU A 228 22.89 -24.15 16.61
C GLU A 228 23.21 -25.65 16.78
N SER A 229 23.52 -26.10 18.00
CA SER A 229 23.73 -27.53 18.28
C SER A 229 22.50 -28.38 17.96
N VAL A 230 21.30 -27.90 18.36
CA VAL A 230 20.05 -28.61 18.06
C VAL A 230 19.75 -28.62 16.56
N LYS A 231 19.93 -27.46 15.90
CA LYS A 231 19.72 -27.39 14.44
C LYS A 231 20.62 -28.34 13.67
N GLU A 232 21.90 -28.44 14.03
CA GLU A 232 22.84 -29.35 13.40
C GLU A 232 22.42 -30.80 13.59
N LYS A 233 22.09 -31.21 14.84
CA LYS A 233 21.64 -32.58 15.17
C LYS A 233 20.37 -32.97 14.41
N LEU A 234 19.41 -32.05 14.31
CA LEU A 234 18.10 -32.36 13.70
C LEU A 234 18.12 -32.33 12.17
N ARG A 235 19.03 -31.56 11.55
CA ARG A 235 19.21 -31.55 10.08
C ARG A 235 19.68 -32.92 9.55
N ASP A 236 20.47 -33.60 10.31
CA ASP A 236 21.01 -34.93 9.91
C ASP A 236 20.02 -36.07 10.14
N MET A 237 18.95 -35.81 10.92
CA MET A 237 17.91 -36.80 11.20
C MET A 237 16.88 -36.88 10.08
N LYS A 238 16.83 -37.96 9.32
CA LYS A 238 15.84 -38.27 8.27
C LYS A 238 14.44 -38.65 8.78
N ILE A 239 14.14 -38.39 10.05
CA ILE A 239 12.89 -38.84 10.70
C ILE A 239 11.93 -37.64 10.77
N LYS A 240 10.62 -37.87 10.57
CA LYS A 240 9.57 -36.88 10.87
C LYS A 240 9.61 -36.57 12.36
N LEU A 241 10.23 -35.46 12.72
CA LEU A 241 10.35 -34.99 14.10
C LEU A 241 9.12 -34.16 14.45
N ASP A 242 8.58 -34.39 15.64
CA ASP A 242 7.58 -33.50 16.24
C ASP A 242 8.26 -32.24 16.80
N ILE A 243 7.55 -31.13 16.80
CA ILE A 243 8.04 -29.85 17.33
C ILE A 243 8.41 -29.96 18.82
N ASN A 244 7.74 -30.81 19.59
CA ASN A 244 8.11 -31.07 20.96
C ASN A 244 9.54 -31.65 21.07
N THR A 245 9.94 -32.51 20.15
CA THR A 245 11.31 -33.06 20.09
C THR A 245 12.36 -31.96 19.91
N PHE A 246 12.04 -30.93 19.14
CA PHE A 246 12.90 -29.76 18.96
C PHE A 246 13.09 -28.99 20.29
N PHE A 247 12.00 -28.66 20.96
CA PHE A 247 12.06 -27.94 22.23
C PHE A 247 12.69 -28.76 23.35
N ASP A 248 12.36 -30.02 23.46
CA ASP A 248 12.97 -30.94 24.44
C ASP A 248 14.48 -31.04 24.22
N SER A 249 14.92 -31.11 22.96
CA SER A 249 16.35 -31.11 22.62
C SER A 249 17.03 -29.78 23.00
N LEU A 250 16.36 -28.64 22.78
CA LEU A 250 16.88 -27.33 23.11
C LEU A 250 17.02 -27.13 24.62
N LEU A 251 16.02 -27.54 25.40
CA LEU A 251 16.04 -27.50 26.87
C LEU A 251 17.14 -28.39 27.42
N ARG A 252 17.27 -29.63 26.90
CA ARG A 252 18.33 -30.56 27.29
C ARG A 252 19.72 -30.01 27.00
N GLU A 253 19.96 -29.35 25.86
CA GLU A 253 21.26 -28.73 25.58
C GLU A 253 21.56 -27.57 26.56
N LEU A 254 20.59 -26.79 26.92
CA LEU A 254 20.73 -25.72 27.91
C LEU A 254 21.04 -26.29 29.31
N GLU A 255 20.38 -27.37 29.72
CA GLU A 255 20.67 -28.08 30.98
C GLU A 255 22.09 -28.64 31.03
N ILE A 256 22.59 -29.22 29.92
CA ILE A 256 23.96 -29.72 29.81
C ILE A 256 24.95 -28.56 29.96
N LEU A 257 24.67 -27.40 29.33
CA LEU A 257 25.50 -26.19 29.44
C LEU A 257 25.48 -25.62 30.85
N SER A 258 24.33 -25.62 31.53
CA SER A 258 24.20 -25.18 32.92
C SER A 258 25.10 -25.97 33.88
N LYS A 259 25.11 -27.29 33.75
CA LYS A 259 25.95 -28.20 34.55
C LYS A 259 27.45 -28.01 34.30
N LYS A 260 27.86 -27.62 33.09
CA LYS A 260 29.26 -27.41 32.71
C LYS A 260 29.79 -26.02 33.16
N GLU A 261 28.94 -25.01 33.11
CA GLU A 261 29.30 -23.60 33.28
C GLU A 261 28.69 -23.02 34.56
N LYS A 262 29.14 -23.56 35.73
CA LYS A 262 28.59 -23.18 37.04
C LYS A 262 28.54 -21.68 37.34
N ASN A 263 29.51 -20.90 36.85
CA ASN A 263 29.53 -19.47 37.04
C ASN A 263 28.44 -18.71 36.27
N SER A 264 27.78 -19.35 35.33
CA SER A 264 26.74 -18.77 34.47
C SER A 264 25.38 -19.48 34.65
N GLU A 265 25.26 -20.34 35.64
CA GLU A 265 24.12 -21.21 35.87
C GLU A 265 22.80 -20.41 35.95
N GLU A 266 22.76 -19.34 36.73
CA GLU A 266 21.59 -18.47 36.87
C GLU A 266 21.17 -17.86 35.52
N SER A 267 22.10 -17.41 34.70
CA SER A 267 21.81 -16.85 33.37
C SER A 267 21.23 -17.90 32.43
N ILE A 268 21.71 -19.16 32.50
CA ILE A 268 21.20 -20.24 31.70
C ILE A 268 19.78 -20.65 32.14
N TYR A 269 19.51 -20.69 33.45
CA TYR A 269 18.16 -20.93 33.95
C TYR A 269 17.15 -19.88 33.49
N LYS A 270 17.55 -18.61 33.43
CA LYS A 270 16.72 -17.55 32.82
C LYS A 270 16.40 -17.83 31.35
N VAL A 271 17.37 -18.36 30.58
CA VAL A 271 17.14 -18.77 29.20
C VAL A 271 16.20 -19.97 29.12
N ILE A 272 16.37 -20.97 29.98
CA ILE A 272 15.49 -22.15 30.04
C ILE A 272 14.03 -21.69 30.27
N SER A 273 13.79 -20.87 31.29
CA SER A 273 12.45 -20.36 31.57
C SER A 273 11.85 -19.57 30.40
N LYS A 274 12.66 -18.77 29.71
CA LYS A 274 12.21 -18.06 28.50
C LYS A 274 11.84 -19.01 27.37
N VAL A 275 12.60 -20.10 27.16
CA VAL A 275 12.32 -21.12 26.15
C VAL A 275 11.04 -21.91 26.48
N GLU A 276 10.80 -22.24 27.75
CA GLU A 276 9.58 -22.92 28.19
C GLU A 276 8.35 -22.04 27.96
N ASN A 277 8.37 -20.79 28.39
CA ASN A 277 7.29 -19.84 28.17
C ASN A 277 7.02 -19.65 26.67
N PHE A 278 8.07 -19.57 25.86
CA PHE A 278 7.96 -19.45 24.42
C PHE A 278 7.33 -20.69 23.79
N ARG A 279 7.76 -21.89 24.19
CA ARG A 279 7.15 -23.15 23.76
C ARG A 279 5.65 -23.17 23.99
N GLU A 280 5.19 -22.80 25.19
CA GLU A 280 3.78 -22.80 25.54
C GLU A 280 2.98 -21.82 24.69
N LYS A 281 3.52 -20.61 24.48
CA LYS A 281 2.83 -19.56 23.75
C LYS A 281 2.78 -19.81 22.22
N PHE A 282 3.84 -20.39 21.65
CA PHE A 282 4.02 -20.42 20.19
C PHE A 282 4.13 -21.82 19.57
N LYS A 283 3.96 -22.90 20.35
CA LYS A 283 4.09 -24.29 19.84
C LYS A 283 3.23 -24.56 18.60
N ASP A 284 2.06 -23.93 18.51
CA ASP A 284 1.10 -24.19 17.45
C ASP A 284 1.48 -23.52 16.11
N ILE A 285 2.43 -22.59 16.09
CA ILE A 285 2.92 -21.95 14.87
C ILE A 285 4.20 -22.60 14.32
N PHE A 286 4.87 -23.43 15.12
CA PHE A 286 6.06 -24.14 14.68
C PHE A 286 5.75 -25.53 14.17
N ASP A 287 6.30 -25.88 13.01
CA ASP A 287 6.15 -27.19 12.42
C ASP A 287 7.39 -27.56 11.59
N LEU A 288 8.07 -28.63 11.99
CA LEU A 288 9.29 -29.14 11.34
C LEU A 288 9.02 -29.76 9.95
N SER A 289 7.77 -30.05 9.63
CA SER A 289 7.40 -30.63 8.34
C SER A 289 7.29 -29.60 7.20
N TYR A 290 7.21 -28.29 7.53
CA TYR A 290 7.13 -27.24 6.53
C TYR A 290 8.51 -26.86 5.99
N ASP A 291 8.54 -26.53 4.71
CA ASP A 291 9.72 -25.98 4.06
C ASP A 291 9.91 -24.50 4.41
N ASP A 292 11.05 -23.94 4.01
CA ASP A 292 11.29 -22.49 4.10
C ASP A 292 10.21 -21.73 3.34
N VAL A 293 9.71 -20.66 3.95
CA VAL A 293 8.63 -19.85 3.35
C VAL A 293 8.97 -19.36 1.94
N SER A 294 10.25 -19.08 1.65
CA SER A 294 10.67 -18.66 0.31
C SER A 294 10.45 -19.73 -0.76
N ASN A 295 10.47 -21.02 -0.38
CA ASN A 295 10.20 -22.15 -1.28
C ASN A 295 8.70 -22.40 -1.47
N LEU A 296 7.85 -21.89 -0.56
CA LEU A 296 6.39 -22.02 -0.65
C LEU A 296 5.75 -20.97 -1.56
N ILE A 297 6.49 -19.89 -1.88
CA ILE A 297 6.02 -18.84 -2.80
C ILE A 297 6.03 -19.37 -4.23
N GLU A 298 4.86 -19.39 -4.87
CA GLU A 298 4.70 -19.84 -6.25
C GLU A 298 4.78 -18.68 -7.25
N ARG A 299 5.59 -18.88 -8.30
CA ARG A 299 5.80 -17.88 -9.35
C ARG A 299 4.53 -17.56 -10.12
N GLY A 300 4.28 -16.28 -10.37
CA GLY A 300 3.16 -15.78 -11.17
C GLY A 300 1.80 -15.95 -10.51
N LYS A 301 1.77 -16.27 -9.21
CA LYS A 301 0.56 -16.39 -8.41
C LYS A 301 0.42 -15.27 -7.39
N ILE A 302 -0.79 -15.11 -6.91
CA ILE A 302 -1.13 -14.32 -5.73
C ILE A 302 -0.97 -15.24 -4.53
N ASN A 303 0.16 -15.12 -3.84
CA ASN A 303 0.46 -15.89 -2.64
C ASN A 303 -0.11 -15.13 -1.44
N ILE A 304 -0.88 -15.80 -0.59
CA ILE A 304 -1.54 -15.21 0.57
C ILE A 304 -1.08 -15.94 1.81
N LEU A 305 -0.56 -15.19 2.77
CA LEU A 305 -0.23 -15.65 4.11
C LEU A 305 -1.28 -15.08 5.05
N ASP A 306 -2.16 -15.97 5.54
CA ASP A 306 -3.28 -15.62 6.40
C ASP A 306 -2.81 -15.39 7.85
N LEU A 307 -2.97 -14.18 8.35
CA LEU A 307 -2.59 -13.76 9.69
C LEU A 307 -3.80 -13.39 10.56
N GLY A 308 -5.03 -13.53 10.06
CA GLY A 308 -6.24 -13.11 10.76
C GLY A 308 -6.54 -13.87 12.05
N PHE A 309 -5.89 -15.01 12.25
CA PHE A 309 -6.08 -15.87 13.43
C PHE A 309 -4.90 -15.84 14.42
N VAL A 310 -3.90 -15.00 14.18
CA VAL A 310 -2.73 -14.86 15.05
C VAL A 310 -2.68 -13.46 15.67
N ASP A 311 -2.07 -13.37 16.86
CA ASP A 311 -1.86 -12.07 17.49
C ASP A 311 -0.79 -11.23 16.75
N GLU A 312 -0.74 -9.93 17.05
CA GLU A 312 0.15 -8.99 16.38
C GLU A 312 1.65 -9.34 16.56
N GLU A 313 2.03 -9.90 17.70
CA GLU A 313 3.41 -10.33 17.98
C GLU A 313 3.80 -11.51 17.08
N VAL A 314 2.91 -12.48 16.92
CA VAL A 314 3.09 -13.61 16.00
C VAL A 314 3.12 -13.14 14.56
N ALA A 315 2.23 -12.22 14.19
CA ALA A 315 2.21 -11.64 12.85
C ALA A 315 3.53 -10.92 12.52
N ASP A 316 4.08 -10.12 13.46
CA ASP A 316 5.37 -9.44 13.28
C ASP A 316 6.51 -10.46 13.01
N ILE A 317 6.51 -11.58 13.72
CA ILE A 317 7.47 -12.65 13.53
C ILE A 317 7.39 -13.25 12.12
N PHE A 318 6.17 -13.63 11.69
CA PHE A 318 5.95 -14.21 10.37
C PHE A 318 6.36 -13.28 9.24
N VAL A 319 5.88 -12.04 9.33
CA VAL A 319 6.14 -11.05 8.30
C VAL A 319 7.63 -10.74 8.23
N SER A 320 8.26 -10.46 9.36
CA SER A 320 9.69 -10.12 9.40
C SER A 320 10.58 -11.26 8.89
N HIS A 321 10.31 -12.51 9.31
CA HIS A 321 11.00 -13.69 8.83
C HIS A 321 10.86 -13.84 7.31
N THR A 322 9.63 -13.72 6.81
CA THR A 322 9.35 -13.83 5.38
C THR A 322 10.02 -12.72 4.56
N LEU A 323 9.94 -11.47 5.03
CA LEU A 323 10.62 -10.33 4.39
C LEU A 323 12.13 -10.57 4.31
N ARG A 324 12.74 -11.02 5.40
CA ARG A 324 14.16 -11.36 5.43
C ARG A 324 14.50 -12.44 4.41
N LYS A 325 13.77 -13.54 4.43
CA LYS A 325 14.02 -14.69 3.54
C LYS A 325 13.87 -14.30 2.06
N VAL A 326 12.79 -13.63 1.70
CA VAL A 326 12.59 -13.15 0.32
C VAL A 326 13.76 -12.27 -0.13
N LEU A 327 14.19 -11.31 0.68
CA LEU A 327 15.29 -10.42 0.32
C LEU A 327 16.63 -11.16 0.21
N GLU A 328 16.94 -12.06 1.16
CA GLU A 328 18.17 -12.84 1.18
C GLU A 328 18.25 -13.81 -0.02
N GLU A 329 17.19 -14.54 -0.30
CA GLU A 329 17.13 -15.49 -1.41
C GLU A 329 17.14 -14.77 -2.77
N ARG A 330 16.55 -13.58 -2.89
CA ARG A 330 16.67 -12.73 -4.07
C ARG A 330 18.10 -12.19 -4.26
N LYS A 331 18.77 -11.80 -3.17
CA LYS A 331 20.19 -11.41 -3.22
C LYS A 331 21.08 -12.58 -3.63
N ARG A 332 20.84 -13.75 -3.03
CA ARG A 332 21.56 -14.97 -3.32
C ARG A 332 21.40 -15.36 -4.79
N PHE A 333 20.17 -15.35 -5.31
CA PHE A 333 19.92 -15.65 -6.73
C PHE A 333 20.67 -14.68 -7.65
N LYS A 334 20.67 -13.38 -7.35
CA LYS A 334 21.36 -12.40 -8.18
C LYS A 334 22.88 -12.56 -8.18
N ASN A 335 23.46 -13.07 -7.09
CA ASN A 335 24.90 -13.24 -6.94
C ASN A 335 25.40 -14.61 -7.46
N SER A 336 24.63 -15.67 -7.28
CA SER A 336 25.08 -17.06 -7.53
C SER A 336 24.16 -17.88 -8.43
N GLY A 337 23.02 -17.31 -8.87
CA GLY A 337 22.01 -18.06 -9.63
C GLY A 337 21.18 -19.05 -8.80
N VAL A 338 21.44 -19.15 -7.49
CA VAL A 338 20.73 -20.07 -6.56
C VAL A 338 19.86 -19.26 -5.61
N GLY A 339 18.62 -19.67 -5.39
CA GLY A 339 17.63 -19.00 -4.53
C GLY A 339 16.36 -18.66 -5.28
N LEU A 340 15.63 -17.64 -4.81
CA LEU A 340 14.35 -17.25 -5.38
C LEU A 340 14.56 -16.57 -6.76
N SER A 341 14.24 -17.27 -7.85
CA SER A 341 14.60 -16.87 -9.22
C SER A 341 13.74 -15.75 -9.81
N PHE A 342 12.61 -15.39 -9.19
CA PHE A 342 11.65 -14.41 -9.72
C PHE A 342 11.45 -13.21 -8.78
N PRO A 343 11.11 -12.03 -9.32
CA PRO A 343 10.75 -10.86 -8.53
C PRO A 343 9.46 -11.09 -7.73
N VAL A 344 9.33 -10.42 -6.58
CA VAL A 344 8.14 -10.49 -5.71
C VAL A 344 7.65 -9.09 -5.36
N PHE A 345 6.36 -8.86 -5.51
CA PHE A 345 5.66 -7.70 -5.00
C PHE A 345 4.97 -8.05 -3.70
N ILE A 346 5.40 -7.45 -2.61
CA ILE A 346 4.95 -7.75 -1.25
C ILE A 346 3.93 -6.71 -0.82
N ILE A 347 2.77 -7.16 -0.37
CA ILE A 347 1.69 -6.33 0.14
C ILE A 347 1.56 -6.59 1.65
N ILE A 348 1.69 -5.54 2.46
CA ILE A 348 1.51 -5.59 3.91
C ILE A 348 0.21 -4.86 4.24
N GLU A 349 -0.82 -5.64 4.58
CA GLU A 349 -2.08 -5.12 5.08
C GLU A 349 -1.92 -4.60 6.51
N GLU A 350 -2.72 -3.60 6.85
CA GLU A 350 -2.66 -2.88 8.14
C GLU A 350 -1.23 -2.55 8.57
N ALA A 351 -0.45 -2.07 7.62
CA ALA A 351 0.98 -1.81 7.78
C ALA A 351 1.32 -0.93 9.00
N HIS A 352 0.38 -0.12 9.50
CA HIS A 352 0.56 0.68 10.71
C HIS A 352 0.70 -0.16 12.00
N ILE A 353 0.25 -1.41 12.00
CA ILE A 353 0.42 -2.36 13.12
C ILE A 353 1.85 -2.91 13.09
N LEU A 354 2.31 -3.31 11.91
CA LEU A 354 3.59 -4.01 11.73
C LEU A 354 4.79 -3.07 11.50
N ILE A 355 4.53 -1.83 11.07
CA ILE A 355 5.54 -0.80 10.79
C ILE A 355 5.14 0.51 11.50
N PRO A 356 4.97 0.47 12.83
CA PRO A 356 4.48 1.62 13.58
C PRO A 356 5.52 2.74 13.68
N LYS A 357 5.03 3.98 13.82
CA LYS A 357 5.87 5.15 14.01
C LYS A 357 6.59 5.14 15.37
N ASP A 358 5.85 4.79 16.43
CA ASP A 358 6.24 5.12 17.81
C ASP A 358 7.11 4.06 18.50
N PHE A 359 7.20 2.85 17.94
CA PHE A 359 8.03 1.78 18.49
C PHE A 359 8.65 0.92 17.37
N ASP A 360 9.62 0.08 17.73
CA ASP A 360 10.34 -0.75 16.79
C ASP A 360 9.79 -2.18 16.80
N THR A 361 9.53 -2.69 15.59
CA THR A 361 9.14 -4.07 15.32
C THR A 361 10.20 -4.73 14.41
N PHE A 362 10.17 -6.05 14.33
CA PHE A 362 11.04 -6.76 13.39
C PHE A 362 10.66 -6.48 11.95
N THR A 363 9.37 -6.42 11.67
CA THR A 363 8.84 -6.08 10.35
C THR A 363 9.28 -4.69 9.91
N LYS A 364 9.22 -3.68 10.79
CA LYS A 364 9.70 -2.32 10.50
C LYS A 364 11.16 -2.32 10.04
N TYR A 365 12.02 -3.06 10.72
CA TYR A 365 13.43 -3.17 10.33
C TYR A 365 13.60 -3.73 8.90
N TRP A 366 12.95 -4.86 8.59
CA TRP A 366 13.08 -5.51 7.28
C TRP A 366 12.35 -4.77 6.18
N ALA A 367 11.17 -4.20 6.45
CA ALA A 367 10.43 -3.37 5.51
C ALA A 367 11.24 -2.13 5.12
N SER A 368 11.81 -1.40 6.10
CA SER A 368 12.70 -0.26 5.84
C SER A 368 13.93 -0.65 5.01
N ARG A 369 14.46 -1.85 5.22
CA ARG A 369 15.58 -2.37 4.44
C ARG A 369 15.17 -2.68 3.00
N ILE A 370 14.02 -3.32 2.80
CA ILE A 370 13.47 -3.59 1.45
C ILE A 370 13.15 -2.27 0.75
N ALA A 371 12.57 -1.30 1.42
CA ALA A 371 12.25 0.01 0.86
C ALA A 371 13.50 0.72 0.30
N ARG A 372 14.65 0.58 0.94
CA ARG A 372 15.92 1.20 0.51
C ARG A 372 16.66 0.41 -0.58
N GLU A 373 16.67 -0.92 -0.53
CA GLU A 373 17.52 -1.74 -1.40
C GLU A 373 16.77 -2.76 -2.28
N GLY A 374 15.50 -3.05 -1.98
CA GLY A 374 14.70 -4.10 -2.62
C GLY A 374 14.62 -3.97 -4.14
N ARG A 375 14.54 -2.74 -4.65
CA ARG A 375 14.55 -2.45 -6.08
C ARG A 375 15.69 -3.16 -6.83
N LYS A 376 16.89 -3.20 -6.26
CA LYS A 376 18.08 -3.80 -6.89
C LYS A 376 17.94 -5.32 -7.04
N PHE A 377 17.10 -5.93 -6.23
CA PHE A 377 16.91 -7.38 -6.15
C PHE A 377 15.56 -7.85 -6.68
N GLY A 378 14.73 -6.91 -7.17
CA GLY A 378 13.40 -7.22 -7.68
C GLY A 378 12.39 -7.54 -6.57
N VAL A 379 12.52 -6.87 -5.42
CA VAL A 379 11.56 -6.92 -4.32
C VAL A 379 10.87 -5.57 -4.21
N GLY A 380 9.57 -5.53 -4.50
CA GLY A 380 8.73 -4.36 -4.33
C GLY A 380 7.90 -4.46 -3.06
N LEU A 381 7.54 -3.30 -2.48
CA LEU A 381 6.74 -3.20 -1.27
C LEU A 381 5.48 -2.38 -1.53
N CYS A 382 4.35 -2.85 -1.04
CA CYS A 382 3.09 -2.11 -0.95
C CYS A 382 2.68 -2.03 0.53
N LEU A 383 2.53 -0.80 1.02
CA LEU A 383 2.04 -0.52 2.36
C LEU A 383 0.57 -0.17 2.27
N VAL A 384 -0.28 -0.94 2.95
CA VAL A 384 -1.73 -0.71 2.96
C VAL A 384 -2.15 -0.32 4.36
N SER A 385 -2.76 0.86 4.54
CA SER A 385 -3.08 1.36 5.87
C SER A 385 -4.32 2.24 5.91
N GLN A 386 -5.10 2.10 6.97
CA GLN A 386 -6.21 2.99 7.31
C GLN A 386 -5.81 4.09 8.31
N ARG A 387 -4.60 4.06 8.85
CA ARG A 387 -4.07 5.03 9.81
C ARG A 387 -2.69 5.54 9.37
N PRO A 388 -2.60 6.37 8.32
CA PRO A 388 -1.32 6.80 7.76
C PRO A 388 -0.39 7.46 8.78
N LYS A 389 -0.91 8.29 9.69
CA LYS A 389 -0.11 8.98 10.72
C LYS A 389 0.57 8.05 11.73
N SER A 390 0.06 6.82 11.86
CA SER A 390 0.64 5.79 12.75
C SER A 390 1.72 4.96 12.07
N LEU A 391 1.91 5.10 10.75
CA LEU A 391 2.97 4.47 9.96
C LEU A 391 4.33 5.15 10.18
N ASP A 392 5.41 4.38 10.11
CA ASP A 392 6.78 4.92 10.11
C ASP A 392 7.02 5.83 8.91
N SER A 393 7.39 7.10 9.17
CA SER A 393 7.56 8.12 8.14
C SER A 393 8.70 7.81 7.17
N ASN A 394 9.78 7.19 7.68
CA ASN A 394 10.94 6.84 6.84
C ASN A 394 10.57 5.75 5.81
N THR A 395 9.78 4.77 6.22
CA THR A 395 9.32 3.71 5.31
C THR A 395 8.27 4.23 4.34
N LEU A 396 7.31 5.05 4.81
CA LEU A 396 6.27 5.64 3.96
C LEU A 396 6.87 6.55 2.88
N SER A 397 7.85 7.39 3.21
CA SER A 397 8.51 8.30 2.25
C SER A 397 9.30 7.58 1.15
N GLN A 398 9.63 6.30 1.33
CA GLN A 398 10.24 5.47 0.27
C GLN A 398 9.19 4.94 -0.73
N ALA A 399 7.91 4.94 -0.38
CA ALA A 399 6.81 4.61 -1.28
C ALA A 399 6.50 5.83 -2.17
N ASN A 400 7.27 5.97 -3.27
CA ASN A 400 7.12 7.12 -4.16
C ASN A 400 5.80 7.10 -4.96
N ASN A 401 5.07 5.98 -4.99
CA ASN A 401 3.76 5.85 -5.60
C ASN A 401 2.70 5.77 -4.50
N MET A 402 1.61 6.51 -4.68
CA MET A 402 0.50 6.47 -3.73
C MET A 402 -0.84 6.36 -4.45
N ILE A 403 -1.73 5.56 -3.92
CA ILE A 403 -3.15 5.52 -4.22
C ILE A 403 -3.86 5.90 -2.92
N ILE A 404 -4.42 7.09 -2.89
CA ILE A 404 -5.02 7.67 -1.70
C ILE A 404 -6.53 7.75 -1.95
N LEU A 405 -7.27 6.84 -1.32
CA LEU A 405 -8.72 6.88 -1.32
C LEU A 405 -9.19 7.95 -0.32
N LYS A 406 -10.49 7.94 0.00
CA LYS A 406 -11.04 8.91 0.95
C LYS A 406 -10.22 8.99 2.24
N LEU A 407 -9.83 10.21 2.62
CA LEU A 407 -9.08 10.50 3.84
C LEU A 407 -9.61 11.80 4.43
N VAL A 408 -10.23 11.72 5.62
CA VAL A 408 -11.00 12.83 6.20
C VAL A 408 -10.23 13.57 7.29
N GLU A 409 -9.40 12.86 8.08
CA GLU A 409 -8.72 13.47 9.21
C GLU A 409 -7.59 14.40 8.74
N PRO A 410 -7.57 15.70 9.15
CA PRO A 410 -6.57 16.66 8.69
C PRO A 410 -5.12 16.29 9.04
N ASN A 411 -4.88 15.63 10.18
CA ASN A 411 -3.55 15.20 10.57
C ASN A 411 -3.03 14.05 9.69
N ASP A 412 -3.89 13.12 9.29
CA ASP A 412 -3.54 12.08 8.33
C ASP A 412 -3.23 12.68 6.96
N GLN A 413 -4.04 13.64 6.50
CA GLN A 413 -3.84 14.34 5.23
C GLN A 413 -2.48 15.06 5.20
N LYS A 414 -2.16 15.85 6.22
CA LYS A 414 -0.87 16.55 6.34
C LYS A 414 0.31 15.57 6.41
N TYR A 415 0.13 14.45 7.11
CA TYR A 415 1.18 13.44 7.22
C TYR A 415 1.49 12.78 5.86
N VAL A 416 0.45 12.47 5.09
CA VAL A 416 0.60 11.90 3.74
C VAL A 416 1.19 12.94 2.79
N GLN A 417 0.77 14.20 2.88
CA GLN A 417 1.33 15.30 2.09
C GLN A 417 2.83 15.48 2.36
N ALA A 418 3.24 15.44 3.61
CA ALA A 418 4.66 15.51 3.97
C ALA A 418 5.51 14.34 3.45
N ALA A 419 4.88 13.20 3.16
CA ALA A 419 5.53 12.03 2.60
C ALA A 419 5.62 12.04 1.06
N SER A 420 4.90 12.96 0.36
CA SER A 420 4.87 13.02 -1.11
C SER A 420 4.81 14.46 -1.64
N GLU A 421 5.86 14.87 -2.33
CA GLU A 421 5.92 16.18 -3.01
C GLU A 421 4.87 16.34 -4.14
N MET A 422 4.29 15.25 -4.63
CA MET A 422 3.30 15.26 -5.70
C MET A 422 1.87 15.51 -5.21
N LEU A 423 1.60 15.45 -3.91
CA LEU A 423 0.30 15.73 -3.31
C LEU A 423 0.17 17.22 -3.02
N THR A 424 -0.36 17.97 -3.98
CA THR A 424 -0.58 19.41 -3.84
C THR A 424 -1.75 19.73 -2.89
N ASP A 425 -1.84 20.98 -2.42
CA ASP A 425 -2.91 21.42 -1.51
C ASP A 425 -4.30 21.21 -2.12
N GLU A 426 -4.45 21.41 -3.42
CA GLU A 426 -5.70 21.21 -4.14
C GLU A 426 -6.13 19.73 -4.18
N LEU A 427 -5.19 18.82 -4.41
CA LEU A 427 -5.46 17.39 -4.35
C LEU A 427 -5.74 16.94 -2.92
N LEU A 428 -5.10 17.57 -1.93
CA LEU A 428 -5.33 17.30 -0.51
C LEU A 428 -6.77 17.60 -0.10
N ILE A 429 -7.30 18.76 -0.49
CA ILE A 429 -8.68 19.15 -0.22
C ILE A 429 -9.67 18.13 -0.81
N ARG A 430 -9.35 17.54 -1.95
CA ARG A 430 -10.18 16.52 -2.61
C ARG A 430 -10.32 15.24 -1.83
N LEU A 431 -9.31 14.84 -1.05
CA LEU A 431 -9.30 13.56 -0.35
C LEU A 431 -10.49 13.38 0.61
N SER A 432 -10.97 14.47 1.22
CA SER A 432 -12.15 14.41 2.12
C SER A 432 -13.47 14.25 1.37
N SER A 433 -13.54 14.71 0.13
CA SER A 433 -14.76 14.73 -0.69
C SER A 433 -14.91 13.51 -1.60
N LEU A 434 -13.91 12.62 -1.66
CA LEU A 434 -13.98 11.39 -2.45
C LEU A 434 -15.09 10.46 -1.97
N ASN A 435 -15.75 9.80 -2.92
CA ASN A 435 -16.68 8.71 -2.65
C ASN A 435 -15.95 7.37 -2.52
N ILE A 436 -16.69 6.32 -2.11
CA ILE A 436 -16.16 4.96 -2.03
C ILE A 436 -15.65 4.52 -3.41
N GLY A 437 -14.42 4.00 -3.44
CA GLY A 437 -13.76 3.54 -4.66
C GLY A 437 -13.22 4.67 -5.55
N GLU A 438 -13.23 5.92 -5.11
CA GLU A 438 -12.52 7.00 -5.76
C GLU A 438 -11.17 7.23 -5.08
N ALA A 439 -10.13 7.52 -5.85
CA ALA A 439 -8.78 7.69 -5.36
C ALA A 439 -8.00 8.77 -6.10
N VAL A 440 -7.15 9.48 -5.38
CA VAL A 440 -6.05 10.26 -5.95
C VAL A 440 -4.87 9.34 -6.17
N VAL A 441 -4.38 9.29 -7.41
CA VAL A 441 -3.26 8.45 -7.83
C VAL A 441 -2.09 9.34 -8.22
N ILE A 442 -0.97 9.16 -7.54
CA ILE A 442 0.25 9.96 -7.72
C ILE A 442 1.51 9.09 -7.74
N GLY A 443 2.58 9.61 -8.28
CA GLY A 443 3.89 8.97 -8.31
C GLY A 443 4.35 8.57 -9.71
N PRO A 444 5.58 8.05 -9.83
CA PRO A 444 6.18 7.68 -11.11
C PRO A 444 5.43 6.62 -11.93
N MET A 445 4.54 5.83 -11.27
CA MET A 445 3.72 4.81 -11.95
C MET A 445 2.66 5.40 -12.89
N ILE A 446 2.33 6.66 -12.73
CA ILE A 446 1.41 7.42 -13.58
C ILE A 446 2.12 8.67 -14.10
N ARG A 447 1.78 9.13 -15.31
CA ARG A 447 2.52 10.24 -15.94
C ARG A 447 2.24 11.60 -15.30
N ILE A 448 1.00 11.79 -14.83
CA ILE A 448 0.55 12.97 -14.09
C ILE A 448 -0.41 12.52 -12.98
N PRO A 449 -0.55 13.28 -11.88
CA PRO A 449 -1.57 13.03 -10.86
C PRO A 449 -2.97 12.93 -11.47
N ALA A 450 -3.76 11.96 -10.99
CA ALA A 450 -5.12 11.75 -11.48
C ALA A 450 -6.09 11.39 -10.36
N ILE A 451 -7.36 11.77 -10.52
CA ILE A 451 -8.46 11.28 -9.71
C ILE A 451 -9.15 10.16 -10.50
N VAL A 452 -9.19 8.98 -9.92
CA VAL A 452 -9.59 7.74 -10.59
C VAL A 452 -10.75 7.09 -9.84
N LYS A 453 -11.76 6.66 -10.57
CA LYS A 453 -12.73 5.68 -10.07
C LYS A 453 -12.13 4.29 -10.26
N ILE A 454 -11.73 3.67 -9.17
CA ILE A 454 -11.18 2.30 -9.18
C ILE A 454 -12.27 1.34 -9.65
N LYS A 455 -11.92 0.43 -10.54
CA LYS A 455 -12.87 -0.59 -11.01
C LYS A 455 -13.18 -1.58 -9.87
N GLU A 456 -14.34 -2.19 -9.94
CA GLU A 456 -14.71 -3.26 -9.03
C GLU A 456 -13.92 -4.54 -9.37
N PHE A 457 -13.48 -5.24 -8.35
CA PHE A 457 -12.93 -6.58 -8.51
C PHE A 457 -14.06 -7.55 -8.82
N GLU A 458 -13.95 -8.28 -9.93
CA GLU A 458 -15.02 -9.19 -10.41
C GLU A 458 -15.22 -10.42 -9.53
N GLY A 459 -14.26 -10.74 -8.66
CA GLY A 459 -14.35 -11.84 -7.71
C GLY A 459 -15.03 -11.43 -6.38
N LYS A 460 -15.40 -12.42 -5.57
CA LYS A 460 -15.84 -12.15 -4.20
C LYS A 460 -14.63 -11.83 -3.33
N ILE A 461 -14.73 -10.81 -2.49
CA ILE A 461 -13.83 -10.52 -1.38
C ILE A 461 -14.60 -10.88 -0.10
N SER A 462 -14.00 -11.66 0.79
CA SER A 462 -14.56 -11.91 2.13
C SER A 462 -14.24 -10.69 2.97
N GLY A 463 -15.17 -10.05 3.53
CA GLY A 463 -14.97 -8.81 4.31
C GLY A 463 -16.18 -7.90 4.21
N LYS A 464 -17.32 -8.45 3.78
CA LYS A 464 -18.60 -7.79 4.01
C LYS A 464 -18.89 -7.82 5.51
N ASP A 465 -19.26 -6.68 6.03
CA ASP A 465 -19.79 -6.59 7.37
C ASP A 465 -20.83 -7.72 7.58
N ILE A 466 -20.74 -8.36 8.73
CA ILE A 466 -21.69 -9.40 9.11
C ILE A 466 -23.09 -8.76 9.12
N ASP A 467 -24.02 -9.32 8.39
CA ASP A 467 -25.43 -8.97 8.56
C ASP A 467 -25.90 -9.52 9.90
N PHE A 468 -25.83 -8.64 10.90
CA PHE A 468 -26.21 -8.97 12.28
C PHE A 468 -27.61 -9.55 12.38
N ILE A 469 -28.54 -9.11 11.53
CA ILE A 469 -29.93 -9.59 11.54
C ILE A 469 -30.03 -11.00 10.96
N GLU A 470 -29.36 -11.26 9.83
CA GLU A 470 -29.35 -12.60 9.22
C GLU A 470 -28.59 -13.61 10.09
N GLU A 471 -27.45 -13.21 10.66
CA GLU A 471 -26.66 -14.09 11.51
C GLU A 471 -27.39 -14.47 12.80
N SER A 472 -28.08 -13.52 13.44
CA SER A 472 -28.89 -13.77 14.61
C SER A 472 -30.06 -14.74 14.32
N LYS A 473 -30.71 -14.60 13.16
CA LYS A 473 -31.78 -15.52 12.73
C LYS A 473 -31.30 -16.94 12.43
N LYS A 474 -30.06 -17.09 11.93
CA LYS A 474 -29.46 -18.43 11.70
C LYS A 474 -29.20 -19.20 12.99
N ILE A 475 -28.89 -18.50 14.08
CA ILE A 475 -28.68 -19.11 15.41
C ILE A 475 -30.01 -19.59 15.98
N GLU A 476 -31.09 -18.78 15.92
CA GLU A 476 -32.43 -19.18 16.38
C GLU A 476 -32.96 -20.42 15.64
N ASN A 477 -32.73 -20.52 14.30
CA ASN A 477 -33.16 -21.69 13.53
C ASN A 477 -32.35 -22.97 13.86
N LYS A 478 -31.07 -22.85 14.28
CA LYS A 478 -30.27 -24.01 14.70
C LYS A 478 -30.64 -24.53 16.07
N GLU A 479 -31.13 -23.70 16.98
CA GLU A 479 -31.62 -24.13 18.29
C GLU A 479 -33.00 -24.82 18.20
N ILE A 480 -33.82 -24.46 17.20
CA ILE A 480 -35.12 -25.10 16.95
C ILE A 480 -34.99 -26.51 16.35
N ASP A 481 -33.92 -26.76 15.56
CA ASP A 481 -33.65 -28.10 15.00
C ASP A 481 -32.96 -29.07 15.99
N LEU A 482 -32.67 -28.65 17.20
CA LEU A 482 -32.05 -29.43 18.27
C LEU A 482 -33.02 -29.78 19.42
N ILE A 483 -34.30 -29.41 19.32
CA ILE A 483 -35.39 -29.77 20.24
C ILE A 483 -36.37 -30.71 19.48
#